data_abac0c5685e41265efcb32baba527e84
#
_entry.id   abac0c5685e41265efcb32baba527e84
#
_cell.length_a   1.000
_cell.length_b   1.000
_cell.length_c   1.000
_cell.angle_alpha   90.00
_cell.angle_beta   90.00
_cell.angle_gamma   90.00
#
_symmetry.space_group_name_H-M   'P 1'
#
loop_
_entity.id
_entity.type
_entity.pdbx_description
1 polymer ?
#
loop_
_entity_poly.entity_id
_entity_poly.type
_entity_poly.pdbx_seq_one_letter_code
_entity_poly.pdbx_strand_id
1 'polypeptide(L)'
;GTIAAARGNGGIAGITDNKYVKVMVLKALGTQYGVGEEKAIIEAIRYAEANGASICNLSFGTTEYYPELEKVMRASRMLFVVSAGNGNEKGIGEDTDQKPDYPSSFDLDNVISVANLMFDGSLAESSNYGAKSVDIAAPGTYIVSTIADGGYGFMTGTSMSAPMVAGAAAFLYSYRTDLQLSDIRKVLLETARKIPPLEGKLSSNGMLDVYAALNYGRTTETADSAQTEQPADHTQADQNAAAGQTAEQTAEAPQERQNSDSASDGASQSESTAST
;
A
#
# COMPACT_ATOMS: atom_id res chain seq x y z
N GLY A 1 4.12 5.93 -6.25
CA GLY A 1 5.42 5.79 -5.59
C GLY A 1 5.62 4.37 -5.05
N THR A 2 4.81 3.93 -4.09
CA THR A 2 4.98 2.66 -3.35
C THR A 2 5.16 1.44 -4.25
N ILE A 3 4.40 1.30 -5.32
CA ILE A 3 4.48 0.13 -6.22
C ILE A 3 5.79 0.11 -6.99
N ALA A 4 6.12 1.19 -7.72
CA ALA A 4 7.13 1.16 -8.75
C ALA A 4 7.94 2.47 -8.91
N ALA A 5 8.23 3.18 -7.81
CA ALA A 5 9.18 4.29 -7.89
C ALA A 5 10.55 3.77 -8.32
N ALA A 6 11.18 4.48 -9.25
CA ALA A 6 12.47 4.07 -9.79
C ALA A 6 13.55 4.07 -8.71
N ARG A 7 14.40 3.06 -8.73
CA ARG A 7 15.56 2.96 -7.82
C ARG A 7 16.67 3.91 -8.25
N GLY A 8 17.43 4.43 -7.27
CA GLY A 8 18.56 5.30 -7.54
C GLY A 8 18.20 6.70 -8.05
N ASN A 9 16.97 7.15 -7.83
CA ASN A 9 16.45 8.46 -8.28
C ASN A 9 16.66 9.59 -7.25
N GLY A 10 17.37 9.35 -6.15
CA GLY A 10 17.56 10.31 -5.06
C GLY A 10 16.34 10.47 -4.13
N GLY A 11 15.29 9.67 -4.34
CA GLY A 11 14.07 9.68 -3.53
C GLY A 11 13.71 8.28 -2.99
N ILE A 12 12.42 7.97 -2.97
CA ILE A 12 11.93 6.64 -2.54
C ILE A 12 12.19 5.57 -3.60
N ALA A 13 12.22 4.31 -3.18
CA ALA A 13 12.23 3.14 -4.04
C ALA A 13 10.87 2.43 -3.95
N GLY A 14 10.34 2.00 -5.08
CA GLY A 14 9.16 1.13 -5.13
C GLY A 14 9.47 -0.30 -4.69
N ILE A 15 8.42 -1.06 -4.37
CA ILE A 15 8.55 -2.48 -4.04
C ILE A 15 9.08 -3.26 -5.25
N THR A 16 8.63 -2.92 -6.45
CA THR A 16 9.10 -3.52 -7.70
C THR A 16 9.95 -2.55 -8.53
N ASP A 17 10.67 -3.08 -9.51
CA ASP A 17 11.45 -2.29 -10.45
C ASP A 17 10.60 -1.89 -11.66
N ASN A 18 10.62 -0.60 -12.02
CA ASN A 18 9.91 -0.07 -13.18
C ASN A 18 10.48 -0.54 -14.53
N LYS A 19 11.62 -1.23 -14.54
CA LYS A 19 12.19 -1.83 -15.75
C LYS A 19 11.29 -2.93 -16.34
N TYR A 20 10.67 -3.73 -15.47
CA TYR A 20 9.86 -4.88 -15.87
C TYR A 20 8.37 -4.72 -15.56
N VAL A 21 8.03 -3.76 -14.71
CA VAL A 21 6.65 -3.47 -14.30
C VAL A 21 6.30 -2.05 -14.68
N LYS A 22 5.15 -1.88 -15.34
CA LYS A 22 4.60 -0.58 -15.70
C LYS A 22 3.33 -0.32 -14.92
N VAL A 23 3.08 0.95 -14.59
CA VAL A 23 1.89 1.38 -13.87
C VAL A 23 0.95 2.10 -14.83
N MET A 24 -0.27 1.59 -14.96
CA MET A 24 -1.38 2.25 -15.63
C MET A 24 -2.19 2.99 -14.57
N VAL A 25 -2.22 4.32 -14.64
CA VAL A 25 -2.97 5.15 -13.70
C VAL A 25 -4.34 5.47 -14.29
N LEU A 26 -5.41 5.05 -13.57
CA LEU A 26 -6.80 5.31 -13.95
C LEU A 26 -7.48 6.11 -12.85
N LYS A 27 -7.94 7.32 -13.19
CA LYS A 27 -8.64 8.19 -12.25
C LYS A 27 -10.13 7.82 -12.20
N ALA A 28 -10.47 6.84 -11.37
CA ALA A 28 -11.85 6.40 -11.14
C ALA A 28 -12.57 7.19 -10.03
N LEU A 29 -11.81 7.77 -9.09
CA LEU A 29 -12.32 8.58 -7.99
C LEU A 29 -12.11 10.05 -8.32
N GLY A 30 -13.21 10.82 -8.44
CA GLY A 30 -13.18 12.10 -9.14
C GLY A 30 -13.32 13.37 -8.30
N THR A 31 -13.70 13.29 -7.03
CA THR A 31 -13.89 14.46 -6.17
C THR A 31 -12.67 14.77 -5.32
N GLN A 32 -12.62 15.97 -4.74
CA GLN A 32 -11.60 16.34 -3.76
C GLN A 32 -11.62 15.44 -2.50
N TYR A 33 -12.70 14.70 -2.27
CA TYR A 33 -12.84 13.76 -1.15
C TYR A 33 -12.50 12.31 -1.54
N GLY A 34 -12.03 12.06 -2.78
CA GLY A 34 -11.69 10.70 -3.23
C GLY A 34 -12.90 9.79 -3.41
N VAL A 35 -14.09 10.37 -3.61
CA VAL A 35 -15.34 9.61 -3.85
C VAL A 35 -15.50 9.32 -5.34
N GLY A 36 -15.94 8.14 -5.69
CA GLY A 36 -16.24 7.71 -7.06
C GLY A 36 -17.59 7.00 -7.15
N GLU A 37 -18.14 7.00 -8.34
CA GLU A 37 -19.34 6.23 -8.65
C GLU A 37 -18.96 4.81 -9.06
N GLU A 38 -19.76 3.81 -8.69
CA GLU A 38 -19.59 2.40 -9.10
C GLU A 38 -19.33 2.27 -10.59
N LYS A 39 -20.11 2.97 -11.42
CA LYS A 39 -19.97 2.95 -12.87
C LYS A 39 -18.57 3.35 -13.34
N ALA A 40 -17.99 4.42 -12.77
CA ALA A 40 -16.65 4.89 -13.12
C ALA A 40 -15.58 3.86 -12.75
N ILE A 41 -15.75 3.20 -11.61
CA ILE A 41 -14.85 2.12 -11.14
C ILE A 41 -14.92 0.92 -12.10
N ILE A 42 -16.14 0.50 -12.49
CA ILE A 42 -16.35 -0.59 -13.44
C ILE A 42 -15.76 -0.27 -14.81
N GLU A 43 -15.96 0.95 -15.32
CA GLU A 43 -15.36 1.39 -16.59
C GLU A 43 -13.84 1.40 -16.55
N ALA A 44 -13.24 1.84 -15.41
CA ALA A 44 -11.80 1.81 -15.22
C ALA A 44 -11.24 0.38 -15.20
N ILE A 45 -11.92 -0.56 -14.51
CA ILE A 45 -11.52 -1.98 -14.48
C ILE A 45 -11.57 -2.58 -15.89
N ARG A 46 -12.67 -2.37 -16.64
CA ARG A 46 -12.80 -2.85 -18.02
C ARG A 46 -11.73 -2.26 -18.94
N TYR A 47 -11.44 -0.98 -18.79
CA TYR A 47 -10.37 -0.32 -19.54
C TYR A 47 -9.00 -0.92 -19.22
N ALA A 48 -8.70 -1.13 -17.93
CA ALA A 48 -7.44 -1.74 -17.51
C ALA A 48 -7.23 -3.12 -18.13
N GLU A 49 -8.24 -3.98 -18.05
CA GLU A 49 -8.19 -5.33 -18.62
C GLU A 49 -8.05 -5.31 -20.15
N ALA A 50 -8.82 -4.47 -20.83
CA ALA A 50 -8.76 -4.31 -22.29
C ALA A 50 -7.40 -3.80 -22.79
N ASN A 51 -6.64 -3.09 -21.93
CA ASN A 51 -5.31 -2.58 -22.22
C ASN A 51 -4.17 -3.42 -21.60
N GLY A 52 -4.47 -4.66 -21.19
CA GLY A 52 -3.47 -5.64 -20.81
C GLY A 52 -2.94 -5.54 -19.39
N ALA A 53 -3.63 -4.85 -18.48
CA ALA A 53 -3.30 -4.89 -17.07
C ALA A 53 -3.46 -6.32 -16.53
N SER A 54 -2.52 -6.76 -15.70
CA SER A 54 -2.56 -8.07 -15.06
C SER A 54 -2.96 -7.97 -13.58
N ILE A 55 -2.60 -6.88 -12.93
CA ILE A 55 -2.83 -6.65 -11.49
C ILE A 55 -3.47 -5.28 -11.32
N CYS A 56 -4.53 -5.21 -10.52
CA CYS A 56 -5.25 -3.98 -10.22
C CYS A 56 -5.17 -3.69 -8.72
N ASN A 57 -4.68 -2.52 -8.32
CA ASN A 57 -4.70 -2.04 -6.94
C ASN A 57 -5.91 -1.16 -6.70
N LEU A 58 -6.75 -1.54 -5.73
CA LEU A 58 -7.94 -0.80 -5.32
C LEU A 58 -7.81 -0.37 -3.85
N SER A 59 -7.28 0.84 -3.63
CA SER A 59 -7.09 1.41 -2.29
C SER A 59 -8.30 2.24 -1.86
N PHE A 60 -9.49 1.67 -1.93
CA PHE A 60 -10.76 2.26 -1.48
C PHE A 60 -11.72 1.16 -1.04
N GLY A 61 -12.78 1.54 -0.33
CA GLY A 61 -13.84 0.63 0.10
C GLY A 61 -15.12 1.35 0.49
N THR A 62 -16.17 0.57 0.70
CA THR A 62 -17.48 1.00 1.15
C THR A 62 -18.22 -0.12 1.84
N THR A 63 -19.11 0.20 2.75
CA THR A 63 -20.01 -0.78 3.39
C THR A 63 -21.21 -1.14 2.51
N GLU A 64 -21.39 -0.45 1.39
CA GLU A 64 -22.46 -0.73 0.43
C GLU A 64 -22.04 -1.84 -0.53
N TYR A 65 -22.91 -2.84 -0.71
CA TYR A 65 -22.67 -3.95 -1.61
C TYR A 65 -23.08 -3.60 -3.05
N TYR A 66 -22.13 -3.74 -3.97
CA TYR A 66 -22.31 -3.46 -5.40
C TYR A 66 -22.21 -4.75 -6.25
N PRO A 67 -23.35 -5.38 -6.60
CA PRO A 67 -23.35 -6.67 -7.31
C PRO A 67 -22.76 -6.61 -8.72
N GLU A 68 -22.88 -5.47 -9.42
CA GLU A 68 -22.29 -5.33 -10.77
C GLU A 68 -20.76 -5.20 -10.68
N LEU A 69 -20.22 -4.55 -9.64
CA LEU A 69 -18.79 -4.50 -9.40
C LEU A 69 -18.24 -5.90 -9.10
N GLU A 70 -18.89 -6.66 -8.21
CA GLU A 70 -18.50 -8.04 -7.92
C GLU A 70 -18.50 -8.90 -9.18
N LYS A 71 -19.56 -8.83 -9.99
CA LYS A 71 -19.68 -9.55 -11.24
C LYS A 71 -18.56 -9.24 -12.23
N VAL A 72 -18.18 -7.96 -12.36
CA VAL A 72 -17.08 -7.52 -13.23
C VAL A 72 -15.75 -8.04 -12.72
N MET A 73 -15.48 -7.93 -11.41
CA MET A 73 -14.25 -8.43 -10.80
C MET A 73 -14.15 -9.96 -10.91
N ARG A 74 -15.24 -10.68 -10.67
CA ARG A 74 -15.33 -12.15 -10.81
C ARG A 74 -15.05 -12.63 -12.24
N ALA A 75 -15.52 -11.89 -13.25
CA ALA A 75 -15.32 -12.22 -14.66
C ALA A 75 -13.94 -11.84 -15.20
N SER A 76 -13.21 -10.98 -14.49
CA SER A 76 -11.92 -10.48 -14.93
C SER A 76 -10.82 -11.52 -14.72
N ARG A 77 -9.82 -11.49 -15.59
CA ARG A 77 -8.60 -12.29 -15.48
C ARG A 77 -7.50 -11.60 -14.65
N MET A 78 -7.73 -10.35 -14.26
CA MET A 78 -6.79 -9.60 -13.42
C MET A 78 -6.82 -10.12 -11.97
N LEU A 79 -5.68 -9.99 -11.29
CA LEU A 79 -5.59 -10.10 -9.84
C LEU A 79 -5.88 -8.73 -9.23
N PHE A 80 -6.82 -8.68 -8.29
CA PHE A 80 -7.18 -7.46 -7.56
C PHE A 80 -6.53 -7.47 -6.18
N VAL A 81 -5.81 -6.41 -5.84
CA VAL A 81 -5.26 -6.19 -4.50
C VAL A 81 -6.01 -5.03 -3.87
N VAL A 82 -6.71 -5.28 -2.77
CA VAL A 82 -7.71 -4.38 -2.21
C VAL A 82 -7.38 -4.04 -0.77
N SER A 83 -7.57 -2.78 -0.37
CA SER A 83 -7.45 -2.37 1.03
C SER A 83 -8.61 -2.91 1.87
N ALA A 84 -8.33 -3.46 3.07
CA ALA A 84 -9.34 -4.06 3.94
C ALA A 84 -10.29 -3.04 4.60
N GLY A 85 -9.95 -1.74 4.56
CA GLY A 85 -10.69 -0.68 5.22
C GLY A 85 -10.02 -0.21 6.52
N ASN A 86 -10.43 0.97 7.00
CA ASN A 86 -9.76 1.67 8.11
C ASN A 86 -10.69 1.91 9.31
N GLY A 87 -11.57 0.97 9.58
CA GLY A 87 -12.43 0.97 10.75
C GLY A 87 -13.64 1.91 10.65
N ASN A 88 -14.27 2.10 11.80
CA ASN A 88 -15.44 2.95 11.97
C ASN A 88 -15.08 4.44 12.12
N GLU A 89 -16.08 5.28 12.36
CA GLU A 89 -15.92 6.74 12.57
C GLU A 89 -14.98 7.11 13.73
N LYS A 90 -14.74 6.17 14.67
CA LYS A 90 -13.80 6.36 15.78
C LYS A 90 -12.36 5.94 15.43
N GLY A 91 -12.13 5.49 14.20
CA GLY A 91 -10.82 5.00 13.76
C GLY A 91 -10.45 3.64 14.36
N ILE A 92 -11.44 2.82 14.75
CA ILE A 92 -11.24 1.47 15.29
C ILE A 92 -11.61 0.46 14.23
N GLY A 93 -10.68 -0.44 13.91
CA GLY A 93 -10.86 -1.52 12.93
C GLY A 93 -12.03 -2.43 13.26
N GLU A 94 -12.74 -2.84 12.24
CA GLU A 94 -13.92 -3.70 12.36
C GLU A 94 -13.63 -5.11 11.81
N ASP A 95 -14.33 -6.10 12.38
CA ASP A 95 -14.35 -7.47 11.88
C ASP A 95 -15.24 -7.54 10.63
N THR A 96 -14.61 -7.63 9.45
CA THR A 96 -15.29 -7.65 8.16
C THR A 96 -15.95 -8.99 7.84
N ASP A 97 -15.70 -10.03 8.64
CA ASP A 97 -16.52 -11.25 8.62
C ASP A 97 -17.93 -11.01 9.18
N GLN A 98 -18.12 -9.95 10.00
CA GLN A 98 -19.39 -9.54 10.60
C GLN A 98 -19.98 -8.31 9.95
N LYS A 99 -19.13 -7.35 9.56
CA LYS A 99 -19.49 -6.09 8.91
C LYS A 99 -18.67 -5.91 7.64
N PRO A 100 -19.12 -6.47 6.52
CA PRO A 100 -18.37 -6.45 5.28
C PRO A 100 -18.02 -5.04 4.80
N ASP A 101 -16.82 -4.91 4.25
CA ASP A 101 -16.34 -3.75 3.50
C ASP A 101 -16.01 -4.20 2.07
N TYR A 102 -16.54 -3.52 1.07
CA TYR A 102 -16.42 -3.91 -0.33
C TYR A 102 -15.52 -2.96 -1.12
N PRO A 103 -14.71 -3.47 -2.05
CA PRO A 103 -14.69 -4.84 -2.59
C PRO A 103 -13.84 -5.84 -1.80
N SER A 104 -13.25 -5.48 -0.66
CA SER A 104 -12.33 -6.35 0.09
C SER A 104 -12.98 -7.64 0.60
N SER A 105 -14.29 -7.61 0.91
CA SER A 105 -15.04 -8.76 1.40
C SER A 105 -15.76 -9.56 0.30
N PHE A 106 -15.47 -9.30 -0.99
CA PHE A 106 -15.94 -10.18 -2.05
C PHE A 106 -15.21 -11.53 -1.98
N ASP A 107 -15.97 -12.61 -1.90
CA ASP A 107 -15.44 -13.98 -1.95
C ASP A 107 -15.08 -14.35 -3.39
N LEU A 108 -13.87 -13.96 -3.81
CA LEU A 108 -13.33 -14.12 -5.16
C LEU A 108 -11.90 -14.64 -5.12
N ASP A 109 -11.61 -15.67 -5.92
CA ASP A 109 -10.28 -16.28 -6.03
C ASP A 109 -9.21 -15.33 -6.58
N ASN A 110 -9.61 -14.27 -7.26
CA ASN A 110 -8.73 -13.25 -7.84
C ASN A 110 -8.67 -11.95 -7.02
N VAL A 111 -9.06 -11.98 -5.75
CA VAL A 111 -8.95 -10.86 -4.81
C VAL A 111 -7.96 -11.18 -3.70
N ILE A 112 -7.12 -10.23 -3.33
CA ILE A 112 -6.31 -10.22 -2.11
C ILE A 112 -6.71 -9.02 -1.28
N SER A 113 -7.31 -9.24 -0.13
CA SER A 113 -7.65 -8.22 0.85
C SER A 113 -6.49 -7.98 1.82
N VAL A 114 -6.09 -6.72 2.02
CA VAL A 114 -4.85 -6.35 2.71
C VAL A 114 -5.09 -5.49 3.93
N ALA A 115 -4.67 -5.98 5.09
CA ALA A 115 -4.67 -5.29 6.38
C ALA A 115 -3.40 -4.45 6.59
N ASN A 116 -3.49 -3.46 7.49
CA ASN A 116 -2.40 -2.55 7.83
C ASN A 116 -1.59 -3.04 9.04
N LEU A 117 -0.27 -3.22 8.85
CA LEU A 117 0.68 -3.46 9.93
C LEU A 117 1.40 -2.20 10.36
N MET A 118 1.59 -2.08 11.66
CA MET A 118 2.53 -1.16 12.27
C MET A 118 3.98 -1.68 12.13
N PHE A 119 4.94 -0.80 12.41
CA PHE A 119 6.37 -1.13 12.30
C PHE A 119 6.86 -2.20 13.31
N ASP A 120 6.13 -2.39 14.41
CA ASP A 120 6.40 -3.41 15.43
C ASP A 120 5.80 -4.79 15.09
N GLY A 121 5.09 -4.89 13.95
CA GLY A 121 4.41 -6.10 13.51
C GLY A 121 3.02 -6.30 14.10
N SER A 122 2.51 -5.35 14.90
CA SER A 122 1.12 -5.39 15.36
C SER A 122 0.16 -4.94 14.26
N LEU A 123 -1.08 -5.42 14.31
CA LEU A 123 -2.16 -4.90 13.48
C LEU A 123 -2.45 -3.46 13.91
N ALA A 124 -2.51 -2.51 12.97
CA ALA A 124 -2.88 -1.14 13.29
C ALA A 124 -4.29 -1.09 13.87
N GLU A 125 -4.50 -0.26 14.91
CA GLU A 125 -5.79 -0.17 15.60
C GLU A 125 -6.97 0.15 14.65
N SER A 126 -6.71 0.97 13.64
CA SER A 126 -7.72 1.32 12.63
C SER A 126 -7.89 0.28 11.53
N SER A 127 -7.02 -0.72 11.43
CA SER A 127 -7.12 -1.71 10.34
C SER A 127 -8.32 -2.62 10.51
N ASN A 128 -9.17 -2.70 9.50
CA ASN A 128 -10.13 -3.80 9.43
C ASN A 128 -9.40 -5.15 9.38
N TYR A 129 -10.07 -6.18 9.86
CA TYR A 129 -9.62 -7.56 9.92
C TYR A 129 -10.79 -8.51 9.68
N GLY A 130 -10.50 -9.78 9.45
CA GLY A 130 -11.49 -10.83 9.27
C GLY A 130 -10.78 -12.13 8.94
N ALA A 131 -11.05 -13.19 9.71
CA ALA A 131 -10.39 -14.49 9.55
C ALA A 131 -10.69 -15.17 8.20
N LYS A 132 -11.71 -14.70 7.49
CA LYS A 132 -12.12 -15.18 6.16
C LYS A 132 -12.00 -14.11 5.09
N SER A 133 -12.41 -12.88 5.41
CA SER A 133 -12.57 -11.77 4.46
C SER A 133 -11.32 -10.94 4.25
N VAL A 134 -10.31 -11.06 5.13
CA VAL A 134 -9.03 -10.37 4.97
C VAL A 134 -7.89 -11.37 4.85
N ASP A 135 -7.08 -11.24 3.80
CA ASP A 135 -6.15 -12.29 3.42
C ASP A 135 -4.77 -12.16 4.08
N ILE A 136 -4.15 -11.02 3.99
CA ILE A 136 -2.75 -10.83 4.35
C ILE A 136 -2.54 -9.43 4.93
N ALA A 137 -1.50 -9.24 5.75
CA ALA A 137 -1.10 -7.93 6.21
C ALA A 137 0.19 -7.46 5.56
N ALA A 138 0.33 -6.15 5.39
CA ALA A 138 1.55 -5.51 4.94
C ALA A 138 1.75 -4.17 5.64
N PRO A 139 2.99 -3.61 5.69
CA PRO A 139 3.23 -2.30 6.26
C PRO A 139 2.34 -1.23 5.62
N GLY A 140 1.66 -0.44 6.45
CA GLY A 140 0.75 0.61 5.99
C GLY A 140 0.74 1.83 6.90
N THR A 141 1.55 1.84 7.98
CA THR A 141 1.63 2.92 8.95
C THR A 141 2.87 3.77 8.68
N TYR A 142 2.69 5.09 8.57
CA TYR A 142 3.74 6.07 8.23
C TYR A 142 4.52 5.71 6.96
N ILE A 143 3.82 5.30 5.92
CA ILE A 143 4.44 4.97 4.64
C ILE A 143 4.74 6.25 3.87
N VAL A 144 6.02 6.46 3.57
CA VAL A 144 6.46 7.56 2.69
C VAL A 144 6.22 7.19 1.23
N SER A 145 5.62 8.10 0.47
CA SER A 145 5.40 7.94 -0.97
C SER A 145 5.32 9.27 -1.68
N THR A 146 5.23 9.25 -3.00
CA THR A 146 4.95 10.44 -3.80
C THR A 146 3.56 10.97 -3.52
N ILE A 147 3.41 12.29 -3.47
CA ILE A 147 2.14 12.98 -3.29
C ILE A 147 1.80 13.83 -4.50
N ALA A 148 0.54 14.31 -4.58
CA ALA A 148 0.13 15.32 -5.57
C ALA A 148 1.01 16.58 -5.42
N ASP A 149 1.14 17.34 -6.49
CA ASP A 149 1.93 18.58 -6.58
C ASP A 149 3.45 18.40 -6.43
N GLY A 150 3.93 17.17 -6.47
CA GLY A 150 5.33 16.80 -6.35
C GLY A 150 5.80 16.62 -4.90
N GLY A 151 6.96 16.00 -4.72
CA GLY A 151 7.52 15.71 -3.40
C GLY A 151 7.04 14.40 -2.78
N TYR A 152 7.21 14.30 -1.46
CA TYR A 152 6.94 13.10 -0.68
C TYR A 152 6.15 13.42 0.57
N GLY A 153 5.30 12.49 0.99
CA GLY A 153 4.50 12.61 2.21
C GLY A 153 4.33 11.26 2.90
N PHE A 154 4.04 11.30 4.20
CA PHE A 154 3.70 10.12 4.99
C PHE A 154 2.19 9.96 5.04
N MET A 155 1.72 8.73 4.84
CA MET A 155 0.32 8.36 4.98
C MET A 155 0.20 7.05 5.76
N THR A 156 -0.96 6.87 6.41
CA THR A 156 -1.27 5.66 7.18
C THR A 156 -2.62 5.12 6.77
N GLY A 157 -2.71 3.81 6.59
CA GLY A 157 -3.95 3.10 6.28
C GLY A 157 -3.72 1.83 5.46
N THR A 158 -4.76 1.01 5.38
CA THR A 158 -4.79 -0.18 4.50
C THR A 158 -4.60 0.20 3.03
N SER A 159 -4.96 1.45 2.65
CA SER A 159 -4.68 2.04 1.34
C SER A 159 -3.19 2.11 1.00
N MET A 160 -2.29 2.12 2.01
CA MET A 160 -0.83 2.11 1.84
C MET A 160 -0.28 0.68 1.88
N SER A 161 -0.97 -0.24 2.56
CA SER A 161 -0.60 -1.66 2.60
C SER A 161 -0.93 -2.38 1.28
N ALA A 162 -2.08 -2.10 0.68
CA ALA A 162 -2.50 -2.71 -0.58
C ALA A 162 -1.44 -2.53 -1.70
N PRO A 163 -0.90 -1.34 -1.97
CA PRO A 163 0.14 -1.18 -2.99
C PRO A 163 1.47 -1.88 -2.66
N MET A 164 1.77 -2.18 -1.38
CA MET A 164 2.92 -3.04 -1.03
C MET A 164 2.71 -4.45 -1.57
N VAL A 165 1.53 -5.02 -1.35
CA VAL A 165 1.17 -6.36 -1.86
C VAL A 165 1.03 -6.37 -3.38
N ALA A 166 0.44 -5.32 -3.97
CA ALA A 166 0.34 -5.19 -5.43
C ALA A 166 1.72 -5.11 -6.10
N GLY A 167 2.65 -4.36 -5.51
CA GLY A 167 4.04 -4.29 -5.95
C GLY A 167 4.76 -5.63 -5.84
N ALA A 168 4.57 -6.35 -4.73
CA ALA A 168 5.12 -7.69 -4.52
C ALA A 168 4.53 -8.71 -5.51
N ALA A 169 3.22 -8.67 -5.75
CA ALA A 169 2.56 -9.50 -6.75
C ALA A 169 3.12 -9.25 -8.16
N ALA A 170 3.27 -7.98 -8.54
CA ALA A 170 3.84 -7.60 -9.84
C ALA A 170 5.31 -8.02 -9.96
N PHE A 171 6.11 -7.86 -8.91
CA PHE A 171 7.48 -8.32 -8.87
C PHE A 171 7.58 -9.83 -9.03
N LEU A 172 6.81 -10.57 -8.23
CA LEU A 172 6.76 -12.02 -8.28
C LEU A 172 6.37 -12.52 -9.68
N TYR A 173 5.29 -11.98 -10.25
CA TYR A 173 4.81 -12.36 -11.57
C TYR A 173 5.79 -12.02 -12.70
N SER A 174 6.53 -10.90 -12.59
CA SER A 174 7.55 -10.53 -13.58
C SER A 174 8.84 -11.35 -13.48
N TYR A 175 9.19 -11.84 -12.29
CA TYR A 175 10.43 -12.54 -12.00
C TYR A 175 10.30 -14.07 -12.11
N ARG A 176 9.17 -14.64 -11.65
CA ARG A 176 8.86 -16.07 -11.65
C ARG A 176 8.05 -16.44 -12.89
N THR A 177 8.75 -16.58 -14.02
CA THR A 177 8.16 -16.92 -15.32
C THR A 177 7.55 -18.32 -15.39
N ASP A 178 7.82 -19.14 -14.38
CA ASP A 178 7.24 -20.47 -14.16
C ASP A 178 5.85 -20.43 -13.48
N LEU A 179 5.43 -19.28 -12.92
CA LEU A 179 4.13 -19.10 -12.29
C LEU A 179 3.13 -18.41 -13.24
N GLN A 180 1.88 -18.87 -13.18
CA GLN A 180 0.77 -18.17 -13.83
C GLN A 180 0.24 -17.06 -12.90
N LEU A 181 -0.47 -16.08 -13.45
CA LEU A 181 -1.07 -15.00 -12.65
C LEU A 181 -2.04 -15.56 -11.59
N SER A 182 -2.77 -16.62 -11.89
CA SER A 182 -3.65 -17.34 -10.97
C SER A 182 -2.93 -17.93 -9.76
N ASP A 183 -1.62 -18.20 -9.87
CA ASP A 183 -0.84 -18.81 -8.79
C ASP A 183 -0.36 -17.74 -7.78
N ILE A 184 -0.28 -16.48 -8.19
CA ILE A 184 0.33 -15.40 -7.41
C ILE A 184 -0.35 -15.22 -6.06
N ARG A 185 -1.70 -15.20 -6.03
CA ARG A 185 -2.47 -15.11 -4.77
C ARG A 185 -2.08 -16.24 -3.82
N LYS A 186 -2.17 -17.47 -4.30
CA LYS A 186 -1.83 -18.66 -3.53
C LYS A 186 -0.41 -18.58 -2.95
N VAL A 187 0.57 -18.26 -3.79
CA VAL A 187 1.98 -18.17 -3.37
C VAL A 187 2.15 -17.12 -2.27
N LEU A 188 1.60 -15.92 -2.43
CA LEU A 188 1.71 -14.85 -1.44
C LEU A 188 1.07 -15.23 -0.09
N LEU A 189 -0.07 -15.93 -0.10
CA LEU A 189 -0.77 -16.32 1.12
C LEU A 189 -0.10 -17.52 1.82
N GLU A 190 0.36 -18.52 1.08
CA GLU A 190 1.05 -19.69 1.64
C GLU A 190 2.42 -19.33 2.21
N THR A 191 3.12 -18.37 1.61
CA THR A 191 4.44 -17.91 2.07
C THR A 191 4.37 -16.76 3.06
N ALA A 192 3.19 -16.25 3.36
CA ALA A 192 3.01 -15.20 4.36
C ALA A 192 3.62 -15.62 5.70
N ARG A 193 4.49 -14.77 6.25
CA ARG A 193 5.16 -15.03 7.53
C ARG A 193 4.17 -14.92 8.67
N LYS A 194 3.91 -16.05 9.32
CA LYS A 194 2.98 -16.12 10.46
C LYS A 194 3.56 -15.36 11.64
N ILE A 195 2.77 -14.48 12.23
CA ILE A 195 3.16 -13.71 13.42
C ILE A 195 2.01 -13.69 14.42
N PRO A 196 2.29 -13.82 15.74
CA PRO A 196 1.26 -13.97 16.77
C PRO A 196 0.18 -12.87 16.77
N PRO A 197 0.48 -11.57 16.53
CA PRO A 197 -0.56 -10.53 16.52
C PRO A 197 -1.63 -10.68 15.44
N LEU A 198 -1.40 -11.52 14.42
CA LEU A 198 -2.33 -11.74 13.30
C LEU A 198 -3.12 -13.05 13.41
N GLU A 199 -2.85 -13.85 14.42
CA GLU A 199 -3.53 -15.14 14.62
C GLU A 199 -5.03 -14.94 14.81
N GLY A 200 -5.83 -15.65 14.00
CA GLY A 200 -7.29 -15.56 14.00
C GLY A 200 -7.88 -14.26 13.46
N LYS A 201 -7.05 -13.36 12.92
CA LYS A 201 -7.49 -12.08 12.37
C LYS A 201 -7.47 -12.03 10.85
N LEU A 202 -6.68 -12.86 10.20
CA LEU A 202 -6.53 -12.91 8.74
C LEU A 202 -6.57 -14.36 8.26
N SER A 203 -7.02 -14.61 7.04
CA SER A 203 -7.08 -15.95 6.46
C SER A 203 -5.69 -16.60 6.38
N SER A 204 -4.64 -15.83 6.08
CA SER A 204 -3.27 -16.31 6.10
C SER A 204 -2.62 -16.28 7.49
N ASN A 205 -3.18 -15.60 8.49
CA ASN A 205 -2.53 -15.32 9.78
C ASN A 205 -1.11 -14.74 9.65
N GLY A 206 -0.83 -14.04 8.55
CA GLY A 206 0.54 -13.67 8.22
C GLY A 206 0.71 -12.32 7.56
N MET A 207 1.95 -11.85 7.60
CA MET A 207 2.39 -10.67 6.88
C MET A 207 3.10 -11.04 5.58
N LEU A 208 3.09 -10.13 4.62
CA LEU A 208 3.79 -10.26 3.35
C LEU A 208 5.28 -10.61 3.55
N ASP A 209 5.72 -11.69 2.93
CA ASP A 209 7.12 -12.10 2.85
C ASP A 209 7.52 -12.31 1.39
N VAL A 210 8.08 -11.27 0.78
CA VAL A 210 8.47 -11.28 -0.64
C VAL A 210 9.60 -12.27 -0.89
N TYR A 211 10.53 -12.42 0.08
CA TYR A 211 11.64 -13.36 -0.08
C TYR A 211 11.15 -14.82 -0.08
N ALA A 212 10.28 -15.17 0.84
CA ALA A 212 9.68 -16.51 0.87
C ALA A 212 8.86 -16.78 -0.41
N ALA A 213 8.11 -15.80 -0.89
CA ALA A 213 7.34 -15.93 -2.14
C ALA A 213 8.24 -16.17 -3.38
N LEU A 214 9.36 -15.46 -3.48
CA LEU A 214 10.32 -15.65 -4.57
C LEU A 214 10.95 -17.04 -4.59
N ASN A 215 11.11 -17.65 -3.41
CA ASN A 215 11.70 -18.98 -3.25
C ASN A 215 10.66 -20.11 -3.17
N TYR A 216 9.38 -19.80 -3.35
CA TYR A 216 8.31 -20.79 -3.32
C TYR A 216 8.56 -21.94 -4.31
N GLY A 217 8.56 -23.19 -3.80
CA GLY A 217 8.79 -24.39 -4.61
C GLY A 217 10.23 -24.59 -5.11
N ARG A 218 11.18 -23.73 -4.69
CA ARG A 218 12.61 -23.94 -5.00
C ARG A 218 13.26 -24.75 -3.89
N THR A 219 14.00 -25.79 -4.24
CA THR A 219 14.82 -26.54 -3.30
C THR A 219 16.08 -25.73 -2.96
N THR A 220 16.56 -25.83 -1.73
CA THR A 220 17.72 -25.07 -1.19
C THR A 220 19.03 -25.26 -1.97
N GLU A 221 19.13 -26.24 -2.87
CA GLU A 221 20.31 -26.46 -3.69
C GLU A 221 20.57 -25.37 -4.75
N THR A 222 19.52 -24.60 -5.12
CA THR A 222 19.66 -23.49 -6.09
C THR A 222 19.89 -22.13 -5.41
N ALA A 223 19.75 -22.02 -4.09
CA ALA A 223 19.94 -20.78 -3.36
C ALA A 223 21.43 -20.46 -3.08
N ASP A 224 22.27 -21.47 -3.03
CA ASP A 224 23.72 -21.33 -2.69
C ASP A 224 24.57 -20.84 -3.87
N SER A 225 24.08 -21.01 -5.10
CA SER A 225 24.79 -20.51 -6.29
C SER A 225 24.66 -19.01 -6.53
N ALA A 226 23.75 -18.32 -5.82
CA ALA A 226 23.56 -16.87 -5.93
C ALA A 226 24.35 -16.07 -4.86
N GLN A 227 24.99 -16.74 -3.90
CA GLN A 227 25.75 -16.08 -2.81
C GLN A 227 27.25 -15.95 -3.08
N THR A 228 27.77 -16.34 -4.23
CA THR A 228 29.22 -16.31 -4.54
C THR A 228 29.68 -15.08 -5.33
N GLU A 229 28.90 -14.02 -5.43
CA GLU A 229 29.43 -12.71 -5.82
C GLU A 229 29.47 -11.77 -4.61
N GLN A 230 30.45 -11.95 -3.73
CA GLN A 230 30.86 -10.90 -2.80
C GLN A 230 31.50 -9.77 -3.59
N PRO A 231 31.12 -8.50 -3.34
CA PRO A 231 31.86 -7.37 -3.86
C PRO A 231 33.28 -7.40 -3.26
N ALA A 232 34.28 -7.30 -4.12
CA ALA A 232 35.68 -7.22 -3.72
C ALA A 232 35.88 -6.11 -2.66
N ASP A 233 36.52 -6.51 -1.57
CA ASP A 233 37.00 -5.64 -0.49
C ASP A 233 38.00 -4.63 -1.04
N HIS A 234 37.59 -3.35 -1.12
CA HIS A 234 38.47 -2.22 -1.36
C HIS A 234 38.83 -1.57 -0.03
N THR A 235 39.55 -2.29 0.83
CA THR A 235 40.30 -1.71 1.95
C THR A 235 41.79 -1.90 1.73
N GLN A 236 42.41 -0.92 1.02
CA GLN A 236 43.82 -0.55 1.24
C GLN A 236 44.16 0.72 0.45
N ALA A 237 44.43 1.73 1.20
CA ALA A 237 45.24 2.96 1.03
C ALA A 237 44.42 4.19 1.46
N ASP A 238 44.69 4.79 2.59
CA ASP A 238 45.75 5.71 2.91
C ASP A 238 45.72 6.09 4.40
N GLN A 239 46.70 5.66 5.11
CA GLN A 239 47.13 6.32 6.35
C GLN A 239 48.20 7.36 5.93
N ASN A 240 47.80 8.62 5.93
CA ASN A 240 48.67 9.74 6.31
C ASN A 240 47.98 11.09 6.08
N ALA A 241 47.58 11.72 7.16
CA ALA A 241 47.81 13.15 7.40
C ALA A 241 47.17 13.53 8.75
N ALA A 242 48.01 13.76 9.70
CA ALA A 242 47.67 14.28 10.99
C ALA A 242 47.50 15.81 10.96
N ALA A 243 46.74 16.25 11.96
CA ALA A 243 46.79 17.58 12.61
C ALA A 243 45.96 18.72 12.01
N GLY A 244 45.00 19.15 12.81
CA GLY A 244 44.76 20.58 12.96
C GLY A 244 43.30 21.04 12.91
N GLN A 245 42.86 21.41 14.10
CA GLN A 245 41.88 22.47 14.41
C GLN A 245 40.47 22.11 14.79
N THR A 246 40.26 22.20 16.08
CA THR A 246 39.03 22.46 16.83
C THR A 246 38.28 23.70 16.32
N ALA A 247 37.00 23.56 16.08
CA ALA A 247 36.04 24.64 16.17
C ALA A 247 34.71 24.09 16.66
N GLU A 248 34.36 24.44 17.88
CA GLU A 248 33.01 24.38 18.43
C GLU A 248 32.05 25.19 17.55
N GLN A 249 30.93 24.60 17.16
CA GLN A 249 29.73 25.35 16.82
C GLN A 249 28.50 24.63 17.39
N THR A 250 27.98 25.26 18.42
CA THR A 250 26.67 25.05 19.02
C THR A 250 25.57 25.25 17.98
N ALA A 251 24.74 24.22 17.77
CA ALA A 251 23.54 24.37 16.98
C ALA A 251 22.34 24.63 17.91
N GLU A 252 21.80 25.84 17.80
CA GLU A 252 20.52 26.25 18.37
C GLU A 252 19.35 25.60 17.60
N ALA A 253 18.35 25.14 18.37
CA ALA A 253 17.08 24.67 17.88
C ALA A 253 16.18 25.84 17.41
N PRO A 254 15.37 25.70 16.35
CA PRO A 254 14.41 26.72 15.96
C PRO A 254 13.17 26.72 16.86
N GLN A 255 12.87 27.88 17.44
CA GLN A 255 11.67 28.18 18.21
C GLN A 255 10.41 28.22 17.33
N GLU A 256 9.35 27.67 17.89
CA GLU A 256 7.97 27.84 17.44
C GLU A 256 7.56 29.32 17.37
N ARG A 257 7.03 29.75 16.26
CA ARG A 257 6.31 31.03 16.17
C ARG A 257 4.83 30.81 16.43
N GLN A 258 4.42 31.17 17.61
CA GLN A 258 3.02 31.47 17.93
C GLN A 258 2.66 32.82 17.24
N ASN A 259 1.64 32.80 16.40
CA ASN A 259 0.99 34.02 15.91
C ASN A 259 -0.36 34.12 16.60
N SER A 260 -0.42 35.00 17.59
CA SER A 260 -1.64 35.60 18.13
C SER A 260 -1.86 36.91 17.39
N ASP A 261 -3.02 37.08 16.77
CA ASP A 261 -3.63 38.39 16.57
C ASP A 261 -5.16 38.24 16.50
N SER A 262 -5.70 38.73 17.46
CA SER A 262 -6.70 39.67 17.94
C SER A 262 -7.69 40.17 16.88
N ALA A 263 -8.92 40.01 17.35
CA ALA A 263 -10.21 40.55 16.97
C ALA A 263 -10.23 42.00 16.42
N SER A 264 -11.13 42.24 15.49
CA SER A 264 -11.94 43.46 15.54
C SER A 264 -13.30 43.29 14.83
N ASP A 265 -14.32 43.68 15.56
CA ASP A 265 -15.72 43.92 15.27
C ASP A 265 -16.04 44.52 13.90
N GLY A 266 -17.21 44.17 13.40
CA GLY A 266 -17.87 44.84 12.29
C GLY A 266 -19.28 44.30 12.06
N ALA A 267 -20.21 44.70 12.92
CA ALA A 267 -21.64 44.50 12.72
C ALA A 267 -22.15 45.36 11.56
N SER A 268 -22.98 44.79 10.68
CA SER A 268 -24.10 45.56 10.09
C SER A 268 -25.20 44.61 9.65
N GLN A 269 -26.34 44.89 10.24
CA GLN A 269 -27.67 44.41 9.89
C GLN A 269 -28.08 44.93 8.52
N SER A 270 -28.82 44.13 7.76
CA SER A 270 -29.99 44.62 7.02
C SER A 270 -30.90 43.47 6.62
N GLU A 271 -32.10 43.64 7.10
CA GLU A 271 -33.38 43.02 6.92
C GLU A 271 -33.87 42.85 5.48
N SER A 272 -34.86 41.89 5.41
CA SER A 272 -36.11 41.98 4.61
C SER A 272 -35.94 41.62 3.11
N THR A 273 -36.78 40.83 2.48
CA THR A 273 -38.22 40.59 2.53
C THR A 273 -38.59 39.37 1.69
N ALA A 274 -39.73 38.79 2.03
CA ALA A 274 -40.46 37.70 1.41
C ALA A 274 -41.10 38.04 0.04
N SER A 275 -41.61 36.98 -0.59
CA SER A 275 -42.67 36.85 -1.62
C SER A 275 -42.16 36.53 -3.01
N THR A 276 -42.50 35.47 -3.56
CA THR A 276 -43.66 34.72 -4.07
C THR A 276 -43.24 33.35 -4.53
#